data_998d7a74ae59e2015d4efb1c7df4bdae
#
_entry.id   998d7a74ae59e2015d4efb1c7df4bdae
#
_cell.length_a   1.000
_cell.length_b   1.000
_cell.length_c   1.000
_cell.angle_alpha   90.00
_cell.angle_beta   90.00
_cell.angle_gamma   90.00
#
_symmetry.space_group_name_H-M   'P 1'
#
loop_
_entity.id
_entity.type
_entity.pdbx_description
1 polymer ?
#
loop_
_entity_poly.entity_id
_entity_poly.type
_entity_poly.pdbx_seq_one_letter_code
_entity_poly.pdbx_strand_id
1 'polypeptide(L)'
;MGLLEGKVALITGAARGIGKAIALKFASEGADVAFTDLVINEAAEETIREIEAFGHKVKGYASNAADFEQSHDVVSQIVADFGRIDILVNNAGITKDGLMLRMTEAQWDAVINVNLKSAFNFIHAVTPVMARQRGGSIINMSSVVGVSGNPGQCNYSASKAGMIGLAKSIAKEMGPRGIRANCIAPGFIISDMTKALPDEVRENWVKTIPLRRGGTPEDVANVAVFLGSDLSSYVSGQVIYCCGAMNC
;
A
#
# COMPACT_ATOMS: atom_id res chain seq x y z
N MET A 1 22.44 -5.57 -10.03
CA MET A 1 22.00 -4.25 -9.53
C MET A 1 20.49 -4.27 -9.55
N GLY A 2 19.86 -4.13 -8.39
CA GLY A 2 18.40 -4.19 -8.27
C GLY A 2 17.74 -2.95 -8.84
N LEU A 3 16.45 -3.05 -9.15
CA LEU A 3 15.66 -1.94 -9.72
C LEU A 3 15.46 -0.76 -8.74
N LEU A 4 15.68 -1.00 -7.44
CA LEU A 4 15.47 -0.02 -6.36
C LEU A 4 16.77 0.28 -5.59
N GLU A 5 17.92 -0.01 -6.16
CA GLU A 5 19.22 0.20 -5.56
C GLU A 5 19.40 1.65 -5.06
N GLY A 6 19.77 1.81 -3.78
CA GLY A 6 19.99 3.11 -3.15
C GLY A 6 18.72 3.94 -2.89
N LYS A 7 17.53 3.37 -3.10
CA LYS A 7 16.25 4.01 -2.74
C LYS A 7 15.84 3.64 -1.32
N VAL A 8 15.15 4.55 -0.65
CA VAL A 8 14.52 4.34 0.65
C VAL A 8 13.00 4.27 0.45
N ALA A 9 12.41 3.16 0.86
CA ALA A 9 10.98 2.93 0.78
C ALA A 9 10.32 2.98 2.17
N LEU A 10 9.22 3.71 2.28
CA LEU A 10 8.33 3.72 3.43
C LEU A 10 7.04 2.97 3.08
N ILE A 11 6.71 1.94 3.86
CA ILE A 11 5.53 1.10 3.63
C ILE A 11 4.67 1.07 4.89
N THR A 12 3.39 1.43 4.78
CA THR A 12 2.47 1.39 5.93
C THR A 12 1.78 0.02 6.03
N GLY A 13 1.66 -0.53 7.26
CA GLY A 13 1.02 -1.82 7.49
C GLY A 13 1.81 -2.99 6.90
N ALA A 14 3.12 -3.06 7.14
CA ALA A 14 3.99 -4.04 6.50
C ALA A 14 4.48 -5.18 7.41
N ALA A 15 3.92 -5.34 8.60
CA ALA A 15 4.24 -6.49 9.45
C ALA A 15 3.78 -7.83 8.84
N ARG A 16 2.83 -7.83 7.90
CA ARG A 16 2.26 -9.04 7.27
C ARG A 16 1.62 -8.77 5.91
N GLY A 17 1.19 -9.85 5.25
CA GLY A 17 0.36 -9.81 4.04
C GLY A 17 1.03 -9.10 2.86
N ILE A 18 0.26 -8.30 2.12
CA ILE A 18 0.73 -7.57 0.93
C ILE A 18 1.84 -6.59 1.30
N GLY A 19 1.71 -5.87 2.42
CA GLY A 19 2.74 -4.93 2.88
C GLY A 19 4.08 -5.60 3.14
N LYS A 20 4.10 -6.76 3.84
CA LYS A 20 5.30 -7.57 4.05
C LYS A 20 5.90 -8.01 2.72
N ALA A 21 5.09 -8.54 1.80
CA ALA A 21 5.57 -8.98 0.49
C ALA A 21 6.20 -7.85 -0.32
N ILE A 22 5.62 -6.64 -0.28
CA ILE A 22 6.20 -5.45 -0.91
C ILE A 22 7.53 -5.09 -0.24
N ALA A 23 7.60 -5.10 1.09
CA ALA A 23 8.82 -4.78 1.84
C ALA A 23 9.98 -5.73 1.49
N LEU A 24 9.71 -7.04 1.50
CA LEU A 24 10.68 -8.08 1.12
C LEU A 24 11.13 -7.94 -0.35
N LYS A 25 10.15 -7.73 -1.25
CA LYS A 25 10.48 -7.59 -2.67
C LYS A 25 11.28 -6.32 -2.94
N PHE A 26 10.98 -5.20 -2.27
CA PHE A 26 11.74 -3.97 -2.38
C PHE A 26 13.18 -4.15 -1.90
N ALA A 27 13.38 -4.81 -0.76
CA ALA A 27 14.73 -5.13 -0.25
C ALA A 27 15.48 -6.04 -1.23
N SER A 28 14.85 -7.08 -1.78
CA SER A 28 15.48 -7.95 -2.79
C SER A 28 15.87 -7.22 -4.08
N GLU A 29 15.28 -6.05 -4.34
CA GLU A 29 15.62 -5.16 -5.47
C GLU A 29 16.58 -4.03 -5.08
N GLY A 30 17.14 -4.04 -3.86
CA GLY A 30 18.19 -3.12 -3.43
C GLY A 30 17.73 -1.90 -2.63
N ALA A 31 16.47 -1.84 -2.19
CA ALA A 31 15.99 -0.73 -1.37
C ALA A 31 16.28 -0.92 0.11
N ASP A 32 16.61 0.17 0.80
CA ASP A 32 16.46 0.27 2.24
C ASP A 32 14.97 0.43 2.59
N VAL A 33 14.51 -0.21 3.67
CA VAL A 33 13.08 -0.28 4.00
C VAL A 33 12.80 0.30 5.39
N ALA A 34 11.98 1.33 5.43
CA ALA A 34 11.27 1.75 6.63
C ALA A 34 9.82 1.26 6.53
N PHE A 35 9.27 0.72 7.59
CA PHE A 35 7.85 0.38 7.58
C PHE A 35 7.17 0.77 8.90
N THR A 36 5.86 1.03 8.82
CA THR A 36 5.05 1.27 10.02
C THR A 36 4.01 0.18 10.19
N ASP A 37 3.71 -0.12 11.45
CA ASP A 37 2.52 -0.87 11.83
C ASP A 37 1.98 -0.31 13.17
N LEU A 38 0.78 -0.71 13.56
CA LEU A 38 0.17 -0.22 14.81
C LEU A 38 1.03 -0.57 16.03
N VAL A 39 1.64 -1.76 15.99
CA VAL A 39 2.60 -2.25 17.01
C VAL A 39 3.72 -3.01 16.31
N ILE A 40 4.94 -2.91 16.85
CA ILE A 40 6.05 -3.77 16.44
C ILE A 40 6.03 -5.01 17.33
N ASN A 41 5.41 -6.05 16.78
CA ASN A 41 5.26 -7.36 17.43
C ASN A 41 6.14 -8.39 16.73
N GLU A 42 6.02 -9.68 17.15
CA GLU A 42 6.81 -10.77 16.59
C GLU A 42 6.74 -10.88 15.07
N ALA A 43 5.55 -10.66 14.46
CA ALA A 43 5.43 -10.66 13.00
C ALA A 43 6.19 -9.52 12.32
N ALA A 44 6.22 -8.34 12.93
CA ALA A 44 7.02 -7.21 12.45
C ALA A 44 8.51 -7.49 12.60
N GLU A 45 8.94 -8.09 13.72
CA GLU A 45 10.33 -8.48 13.96
C GLU A 45 10.79 -9.58 13.00
N GLU A 46 9.92 -10.53 12.65
CA GLU A 46 10.20 -11.53 11.63
C GLU A 46 10.43 -10.86 10.27
N THR A 47 9.56 -9.91 9.89
CA THR A 47 9.72 -9.13 8.65
C THR A 47 11.05 -8.38 8.63
N ILE A 48 11.48 -7.79 9.76
CA ILE A 48 12.78 -7.12 9.88
C ILE A 48 13.92 -8.13 9.61
N ARG A 49 13.93 -9.27 10.30
CA ARG A 49 14.97 -10.30 10.12
C ARG A 49 15.07 -10.81 8.67
N GLU A 50 13.92 -11.00 8.02
CA GLU A 50 13.89 -11.44 6.62
C GLU A 50 14.47 -10.39 5.67
N ILE A 51 14.21 -9.09 5.92
CA ILE A 51 14.77 -7.99 5.12
C ILE A 51 16.26 -7.84 5.38
N GLU A 52 16.72 -7.93 6.63
CA GLU A 52 18.14 -7.89 6.99
C GLU A 52 18.96 -8.97 6.26
N ALA A 53 18.35 -10.14 5.98
CA ALA A 53 19.00 -11.21 5.23
C ALA A 53 19.37 -10.84 3.79
N PHE A 54 18.73 -9.79 3.20
CA PHE A 54 19.15 -9.24 1.90
C PHE A 54 20.32 -8.25 2.01
N GLY A 55 20.76 -7.90 3.22
CA GLY A 55 21.89 -6.99 3.46
C GLY A 55 21.53 -5.50 3.38
N HIS A 56 20.24 -5.16 3.37
CA HIS A 56 19.75 -3.79 3.31
C HIS A 56 19.30 -3.29 4.68
N LYS A 57 19.36 -1.96 4.87
CA LYS A 57 18.89 -1.32 6.09
C LYS A 57 17.37 -1.46 6.21
N VAL A 58 16.92 -1.88 7.39
CA VAL A 58 15.50 -1.95 7.70
C VAL A 58 15.22 -1.43 9.10
N LYS A 59 14.07 -0.78 9.29
CA LYS A 59 13.55 -0.43 10.61
C LYS A 59 12.02 -0.38 10.60
N GLY A 60 11.41 -1.03 11.59
CA GLY A 60 9.98 -0.96 11.87
C GLY A 60 9.69 0.14 12.91
N TYR A 61 8.56 0.82 12.74
CA TYR A 61 8.11 1.90 13.61
C TYR A 61 6.66 1.65 14.02
N ALA A 62 6.39 1.74 15.33
CA ALA A 62 5.02 1.74 15.83
C ALA A 62 4.35 3.09 15.55
N SER A 63 3.24 3.09 14.81
CA SER A 63 2.50 4.31 14.50
C SER A 63 1.05 3.97 14.11
N ASN A 64 0.11 4.73 14.67
CA ASN A 64 -1.26 4.70 14.20
C ASN A 64 -1.39 5.57 12.94
N ALA A 65 -1.46 4.94 11.78
CA ALA A 65 -1.56 5.63 10.49
C ALA A 65 -2.79 6.57 10.38
N ALA A 66 -3.85 6.32 11.12
CA ALA A 66 -5.03 7.18 11.15
C ALA A 66 -4.85 8.46 11.97
N ASP A 67 -3.78 8.55 12.78
CA ASP A 67 -3.41 9.70 13.57
C ASP A 67 -2.47 10.62 12.76
N PHE A 68 -2.86 11.88 12.63
CA PHE A 68 -2.13 12.85 11.80
C PHE A 68 -0.76 13.18 12.40
N GLU A 69 -0.71 13.48 13.69
CA GLU A 69 0.55 13.89 14.36
C GLU A 69 1.52 12.71 14.41
N GLN A 70 1.07 11.51 14.80
CA GLN A 70 1.92 10.31 14.78
C GLN A 70 2.50 10.00 13.40
N SER A 71 1.72 10.25 12.33
CA SER A 71 2.20 10.07 10.95
C SER A 71 3.31 11.05 10.60
N HIS A 72 3.25 12.30 11.06
CA HIS A 72 4.30 13.32 10.86
C HIS A 72 5.54 13.02 11.72
N ASP A 73 5.35 12.65 12.96
CA ASP A 73 6.42 12.30 13.88
C ASP A 73 7.23 11.10 13.36
N VAL A 74 6.55 10.05 12.92
CA VAL A 74 7.23 8.87 12.40
C VAL A 74 7.96 9.14 11.09
N VAL A 75 7.40 9.95 10.19
CA VAL A 75 8.09 10.36 8.95
C VAL A 75 9.35 11.18 9.30
N SER A 76 9.30 12.05 10.30
CA SER A 76 10.45 12.81 10.77
C SER A 76 11.54 11.90 11.33
N GLN A 77 11.18 10.87 12.10
CA GLN A 77 12.11 9.85 12.60
C GLN A 77 12.74 9.06 11.46
N ILE A 78 11.95 8.65 10.46
CA ILE A 78 12.45 7.92 9.28
C ILE A 78 13.45 8.76 8.50
N VAL A 79 13.17 10.05 8.31
CA VAL A 79 14.12 10.97 7.65
C VAL A 79 15.41 11.14 8.47
N ALA A 80 15.32 11.19 9.80
CA ALA A 80 16.51 11.25 10.65
C ALA A 80 17.35 9.96 10.55
N ASP A 81 16.69 8.79 10.47
CA ASP A 81 17.36 7.49 10.40
C ASP A 81 17.93 7.17 9.02
N PHE A 82 17.19 7.46 7.93
CA PHE A 82 17.51 7.04 6.56
C PHE A 82 18.01 8.18 5.66
N GLY A 83 17.80 9.45 6.05
CA GLY A 83 18.21 10.64 5.30
C GLY A 83 17.29 11.05 4.16
N ARG A 84 16.46 10.14 3.65
CA ARG A 84 15.57 10.35 2.49
C ARG A 84 14.35 9.43 2.50
N ILE A 85 13.36 9.72 1.67
CA ILE A 85 12.25 8.81 1.34
C ILE A 85 11.98 8.96 -0.15
N ASP A 86 12.19 7.89 -0.91
CA ASP A 86 12.01 7.87 -2.37
C ASP A 86 10.68 7.26 -2.79
N ILE A 87 10.20 6.31 -2.00
CA ILE A 87 8.97 5.58 -2.28
C ILE A 87 8.09 5.57 -1.04
N LEU A 88 6.83 5.95 -1.20
CA LEU A 88 5.80 5.75 -0.18
C LEU A 88 4.77 4.74 -0.69
N VAL A 89 4.53 3.68 0.07
CA VAL A 89 3.44 2.73 -0.18
C VAL A 89 2.39 2.86 0.92
N ASN A 90 1.25 3.45 0.61
CA ASN A 90 0.09 3.52 1.49
C ASN A 90 -0.69 2.20 1.39
N ASN A 91 -0.29 1.22 2.21
CA ASN A 91 -0.87 -0.12 2.22
C ASN A 91 -1.77 -0.37 3.45
N ALA A 92 -1.57 0.31 4.57
CA ALA A 92 -2.39 0.14 5.77
C ALA A 92 -3.89 0.21 5.45
N GLY A 93 -4.65 -0.76 5.92
CA GLY A 93 -6.07 -0.83 5.64
C GLY A 93 -6.78 -1.95 6.38
N ILE A 94 -8.08 -1.75 6.58
CA ILE A 94 -8.98 -2.70 7.23
C ILE A 94 -10.28 -2.84 6.44
N THR A 95 -11.03 -3.89 6.70
CA THR A 95 -12.43 -4.06 6.30
C THR A 95 -13.32 -4.11 7.54
N LYS A 96 -14.53 -3.57 7.43
CA LYS A 96 -15.62 -3.69 8.41
C LYS A 96 -16.91 -3.83 7.61
N ASP A 97 -17.09 -5.01 7.04
CA ASP A 97 -18.15 -5.30 6.09
C ASP A 97 -19.52 -5.34 6.77
N GLY A 98 -20.53 -4.92 6.04
CA GLY A 98 -21.92 -4.92 6.47
C GLY A 98 -22.83 -4.34 5.38
N LEU A 99 -24.03 -4.90 5.24
CA LEU A 99 -25.02 -4.33 4.31
C LEU A 99 -25.37 -2.89 4.73
N MET A 100 -25.58 -1.99 3.77
CA MET A 100 -25.82 -0.56 4.03
C MET A 100 -26.89 -0.29 5.11
N LEU A 101 -27.98 -1.06 5.11
CA LEU A 101 -29.04 -0.94 6.11
C LEU A 101 -28.62 -1.27 7.55
N ARG A 102 -27.49 -1.94 7.73
CA ARG A 102 -27.00 -2.39 9.04
C ARG A 102 -25.62 -1.83 9.35
N MET A 103 -24.97 -1.15 8.42
CA MET A 103 -23.67 -0.54 8.62
C MET A 103 -23.78 0.58 9.64
N THR A 104 -22.99 0.51 10.70
CA THR A 104 -22.92 1.55 11.71
C THR A 104 -21.97 2.66 11.29
N GLU A 105 -22.18 3.88 11.80
CA GLU A 105 -21.27 5.01 11.63
C GLU A 105 -19.84 4.63 12.08
N ALA A 106 -19.71 3.95 13.21
CA ALA A 106 -18.39 3.49 13.70
C ALA A 106 -17.68 2.53 12.73
N GLN A 107 -18.39 1.66 12.01
CA GLN A 107 -17.81 0.81 10.97
C GLN A 107 -17.37 1.64 9.75
N TRP A 108 -18.16 2.62 9.37
CA TRP A 108 -17.83 3.55 8.30
C TRP A 108 -16.58 4.37 8.65
N ASP A 109 -16.59 5.06 9.79
CA ASP A 109 -15.49 5.92 10.23
C ASP A 109 -14.18 5.16 10.41
N ALA A 110 -14.23 3.97 11.00
CA ALA A 110 -13.04 3.14 11.17
C ALA A 110 -12.37 2.84 9.82
N VAL A 111 -13.14 2.47 8.79
CA VAL A 111 -12.61 2.15 7.46
C VAL A 111 -12.10 3.40 6.74
N ILE A 112 -12.85 4.50 6.77
CA ILE A 112 -12.41 5.76 6.14
C ILE A 112 -11.14 6.29 6.81
N ASN A 113 -11.07 6.27 8.14
CA ASN A 113 -9.90 6.76 8.87
C ASN A 113 -8.65 5.91 8.62
N VAL A 114 -8.78 4.58 8.68
CA VAL A 114 -7.60 3.71 8.51
C VAL A 114 -7.19 3.58 7.05
N ASN A 115 -8.13 3.53 6.09
CA ASN A 115 -7.78 3.29 4.70
C ASN A 115 -7.45 4.57 3.93
N LEU A 116 -8.26 5.63 4.07
CA LEU A 116 -8.16 6.83 3.24
C LEU A 116 -7.46 7.98 3.96
N LYS A 117 -7.89 8.30 5.20
CA LYS A 117 -7.26 9.39 5.95
C LYS A 117 -5.81 9.09 6.26
N SER A 118 -5.45 7.82 6.54
CA SER A 118 -4.05 7.42 6.73
C SER A 118 -3.17 7.76 5.53
N ALA A 119 -3.66 7.47 4.32
CA ALA A 119 -2.93 7.80 3.09
C ALA A 119 -2.74 9.31 2.94
N PHE A 120 -3.77 10.10 3.23
CA PHE A 120 -3.65 11.55 3.28
C PHE A 120 -2.57 11.98 4.30
N ASN A 121 -2.58 11.44 5.52
CA ASN A 121 -1.62 11.78 6.57
C ASN A 121 -0.17 11.53 6.11
N PHE A 122 0.12 10.33 5.60
CA PHE A 122 1.46 9.98 5.14
C PHE A 122 1.88 10.76 3.88
N ILE A 123 0.98 10.96 2.91
CA ILE A 123 1.27 11.80 1.74
C ILE A 123 1.62 13.21 2.17
N HIS A 124 0.84 13.80 3.08
CA HIS A 124 1.08 15.14 3.60
C HIS A 124 2.45 15.23 4.30
N ALA A 125 2.81 14.23 5.09
CA ALA A 125 4.07 14.21 5.83
C ALA A 125 5.30 14.00 4.90
N VAL A 126 5.22 13.14 3.86
CA VAL A 126 6.37 12.86 2.98
C VAL A 126 6.52 13.88 1.85
N THR A 127 5.44 14.52 1.41
CA THR A 127 5.47 15.47 0.27
C THR A 127 6.53 16.57 0.42
N PRO A 128 6.71 17.24 1.59
CA PRO A 128 7.77 18.22 1.77
C PRO A 128 9.19 17.63 1.59
N VAL A 129 9.39 16.38 2.01
CA VAL A 129 10.66 15.65 1.88
C VAL A 129 10.95 15.38 0.41
N MET A 130 10.02 14.73 -0.29
CA MET A 130 10.13 14.40 -1.72
C MET A 130 10.26 15.66 -2.60
N ALA A 131 9.54 16.74 -2.26
CA ALA A 131 9.62 18.01 -2.99
C ALA A 131 11.01 18.67 -2.90
N ARG A 132 11.69 18.57 -1.75
CA ARG A 132 13.09 19.02 -1.59
C ARG A 132 14.06 18.12 -2.37
N GLN A 133 13.80 16.81 -2.40
CA GLN A 133 14.56 15.84 -3.19
C GLN A 133 14.38 16.01 -4.71
N ARG A 134 13.28 16.68 -5.13
CA ARG A 134 12.83 16.81 -6.52
C ARG A 134 12.57 15.46 -7.18
N GLY A 135 11.98 14.54 -6.43
CA GLY A 135 11.66 13.20 -6.92
C GLY A 135 10.97 12.36 -5.85
N GLY A 136 10.17 11.41 -6.28
CA GLY A 136 9.51 10.44 -5.42
C GLY A 136 8.43 9.65 -6.15
N SER A 137 8.07 8.50 -5.58
CA SER A 137 6.96 7.68 -6.06
C SER A 137 6.00 7.36 -4.92
N ILE A 138 4.74 7.76 -5.07
CA ILE A 138 3.65 7.47 -4.13
C ILE A 138 2.78 6.38 -4.74
N ILE A 139 2.60 5.29 -4.01
CA ILE A 139 1.83 4.12 -4.43
C ILE A 139 0.70 3.91 -3.41
N ASN A 140 -0.54 4.09 -3.85
CA ASN A 140 -1.71 3.90 -3.01
C ASN A 140 -2.34 2.52 -3.28
N MET A 141 -2.52 1.71 -2.24
CA MET A 141 -3.19 0.42 -2.35
C MET A 141 -4.71 0.62 -2.41
N SER A 142 -5.24 0.72 -3.63
CA SER A 142 -6.68 0.70 -3.90
C SER A 142 -7.23 -0.74 -3.86
N SER A 143 -8.21 -1.06 -4.65
CA SER A 143 -8.81 -2.39 -4.86
C SER A 143 -9.67 -2.36 -6.12
N VAL A 144 -9.91 -3.51 -6.74
CA VAL A 144 -10.97 -3.65 -7.76
C VAL A 144 -12.32 -3.21 -7.20
N VAL A 145 -12.57 -3.46 -5.92
CA VAL A 145 -13.80 -3.02 -5.21
C VAL A 145 -13.92 -1.50 -5.14
N GLY A 146 -12.82 -0.77 -5.11
CA GLY A 146 -12.83 0.70 -5.19
C GLY A 146 -13.25 1.24 -6.56
N VAL A 147 -13.26 0.40 -7.59
CA VAL A 147 -13.67 0.78 -8.94
C VAL A 147 -15.07 0.26 -9.28
N SER A 148 -15.34 -1.01 -8.98
CA SER A 148 -16.61 -1.67 -9.35
C SER A 148 -17.66 -1.66 -8.25
N GLY A 149 -17.28 -1.38 -6.98
CA GLY A 149 -18.14 -1.61 -5.82
C GLY A 149 -18.26 -3.08 -5.46
N ASN A 150 -18.79 -3.35 -4.26
CA ASN A 150 -19.15 -4.70 -3.84
C ASN A 150 -20.25 -4.63 -2.77
N PRO A 151 -21.32 -5.43 -2.86
CA PRO A 151 -22.34 -5.49 -1.82
C PRO A 151 -21.75 -5.76 -0.45
N GLY A 152 -22.18 -5.02 0.57
CA GLY A 152 -21.67 -5.13 1.94
C GLY A 152 -20.35 -4.40 2.22
N GLN A 153 -19.76 -3.74 1.24
CA GLN A 153 -18.47 -3.05 1.36
C GLN A 153 -18.54 -1.57 0.95
N CYS A 154 -19.65 -0.88 1.17
CA CYS A 154 -19.77 0.52 0.74
C CYS A 154 -18.73 1.46 1.39
N ASN A 155 -18.36 1.26 2.67
CA ASN A 155 -17.29 1.97 3.34
C ASN A 155 -15.92 1.67 2.73
N TYR A 156 -15.61 0.39 2.51
CA TYR A 156 -14.35 -0.05 1.90
C TYR A 156 -14.25 0.44 0.45
N SER A 157 -15.30 0.26 -0.36
CA SER A 157 -15.37 0.76 -1.74
C SER A 157 -15.12 2.27 -1.80
N ALA A 158 -15.80 3.05 -0.96
CA ALA A 158 -15.63 4.50 -0.89
C ALA A 158 -14.19 4.88 -0.52
N SER A 159 -13.58 4.20 0.49
CA SER A 159 -12.20 4.45 0.89
C SER A 159 -11.21 4.16 -0.23
N LYS A 160 -11.39 3.06 -0.96
CA LYS A 160 -10.49 2.64 -2.05
C LYS A 160 -10.69 3.45 -3.33
N ALA A 161 -11.91 3.93 -3.61
CA ALA A 161 -12.18 4.92 -4.65
C ALA A 161 -11.55 6.28 -4.32
N GLY A 162 -11.63 6.72 -3.06
CA GLY A 162 -10.98 7.94 -2.59
C GLY A 162 -9.46 7.94 -2.80
N MET A 163 -8.80 6.79 -2.64
CA MET A 163 -7.37 6.61 -2.94
C MET A 163 -7.03 6.97 -4.40
N ILE A 164 -7.93 6.61 -5.33
CA ILE A 164 -7.75 6.90 -6.77
C ILE A 164 -7.83 8.42 -7.02
N GLY A 165 -8.84 9.08 -6.44
CA GLY A 165 -8.98 10.53 -6.53
C GLY A 165 -7.76 11.26 -5.94
N LEU A 166 -7.31 10.82 -4.77
CA LEU A 166 -6.14 11.35 -4.09
C LEU A 166 -4.86 11.21 -4.96
N ALA A 167 -4.59 10.03 -5.50
CA ALA A 167 -3.43 9.80 -6.37
C ALA A 167 -3.44 10.71 -7.60
N LYS A 168 -4.59 10.87 -8.27
CA LYS A 168 -4.72 11.72 -9.45
C LYS A 168 -4.48 13.21 -9.14
N SER A 169 -4.94 13.67 -7.99
CA SER A 169 -4.74 15.05 -7.54
C SER A 169 -3.28 15.33 -7.23
N ILE A 170 -2.64 14.45 -6.46
CA ILE A 170 -1.22 14.55 -6.10
C ILE A 170 -0.33 14.44 -7.36
N ALA A 171 -0.65 13.56 -8.30
CA ALA A 171 0.10 13.44 -9.56
C ALA A 171 0.14 14.76 -10.35
N LYS A 172 -0.96 15.51 -10.37
CA LYS A 172 -1.04 16.81 -11.04
C LYS A 172 -0.35 17.91 -10.23
N GLU A 173 -0.55 17.97 -8.93
CA GLU A 173 -0.03 19.00 -8.06
C GLU A 173 1.49 18.89 -7.90
N MET A 174 1.99 17.67 -7.68
CA MET A 174 3.39 17.42 -7.34
C MET A 174 4.26 16.98 -8.54
N GLY A 175 3.65 16.75 -9.70
CA GLY A 175 4.37 16.45 -10.95
C GLY A 175 5.49 17.43 -11.30
N PRO A 176 5.29 18.77 -11.15
CA PRO A 176 6.37 19.76 -11.37
C PRO A 176 7.57 19.61 -10.43
N ARG A 177 7.45 18.85 -9.36
CA ARG A 177 8.53 18.49 -8.43
C ARG A 177 9.13 17.12 -8.69
N GLY A 178 8.77 16.45 -9.80
CA GLY A 178 9.25 15.12 -10.13
C GLY A 178 8.63 13.99 -9.29
N ILE A 179 7.51 14.25 -8.62
CA ILE A 179 6.84 13.26 -7.79
C ILE A 179 5.71 12.62 -8.60
N ARG A 180 5.72 11.29 -8.68
CA ARG A 180 4.66 10.49 -9.31
C ARG A 180 3.72 9.94 -8.24
N ALA A 181 2.45 9.77 -8.56
CA ALA A 181 1.49 9.14 -7.67
C ALA A 181 0.56 8.23 -8.48
N ASN A 182 0.48 6.96 -8.08
CA ASN A 182 -0.31 5.94 -8.76
C ASN A 182 -1.06 5.06 -7.75
N CYS A 183 -2.00 4.28 -8.24
CA CYS A 183 -2.70 3.26 -7.47
C CYS A 183 -2.40 1.86 -8.03
N ILE A 184 -2.32 0.88 -7.14
CA ILE A 184 -2.49 -0.53 -7.49
C ILE A 184 -3.90 -0.92 -7.05
N ALA A 185 -4.63 -1.61 -7.91
CA ALA A 185 -5.96 -2.16 -7.61
C ALA A 185 -5.88 -3.70 -7.61
N PRO A 186 -5.54 -4.33 -6.47
CA PRO A 186 -5.54 -5.78 -6.37
C PRO A 186 -6.95 -6.34 -6.51
N GLY A 187 -7.05 -7.52 -7.15
CA GLY A 187 -8.25 -8.35 -7.16
C GLY A 187 -8.30 -9.29 -5.94
N PHE A 188 -8.70 -10.53 -6.18
CA PHE A 188 -8.70 -11.57 -5.15
C PHE A 188 -7.26 -12.07 -4.92
N ILE A 189 -6.66 -11.67 -3.79
CA ILE A 189 -5.29 -12.05 -3.40
C ILE A 189 -5.35 -13.10 -2.29
N ILE A 190 -4.63 -14.22 -2.49
CA ILE A 190 -4.50 -15.29 -1.51
C ILE A 190 -3.60 -14.79 -0.37
N SER A 191 -4.19 -14.65 0.80
CA SER A 191 -3.54 -14.18 2.03
C SER A 191 -4.07 -14.99 3.21
N ASP A 192 -3.53 -14.82 4.38
CA ASP A 192 -4.05 -15.49 5.58
C ASP A 192 -5.53 -15.17 5.83
N MET A 193 -5.95 -13.96 5.48
CA MET A 193 -7.37 -13.55 5.56
C MET A 193 -8.25 -14.34 4.59
N THR A 194 -7.81 -14.57 3.35
CA THR A 194 -8.59 -15.29 2.33
C THR A 194 -8.45 -16.80 2.45
N LYS A 195 -7.34 -17.30 3.04
CA LYS A 195 -7.18 -18.72 3.38
C LYS A 195 -8.18 -19.19 4.43
N ALA A 196 -8.65 -18.28 5.30
CA ALA A 196 -9.68 -18.56 6.30
C ALA A 196 -11.10 -18.75 5.70
N LEU A 197 -11.30 -18.40 4.43
CA LEU A 197 -12.58 -18.62 3.73
C LEU A 197 -12.78 -20.11 3.41
N PRO A 198 -14.02 -20.62 3.44
CA PRO A 198 -14.33 -21.97 2.98
C PRO A 198 -13.83 -22.24 1.54
N ASP A 199 -13.40 -23.46 1.27
CA ASP A 199 -12.84 -23.85 -0.02
C ASP A 199 -13.80 -23.55 -1.18
N GLU A 200 -15.09 -23.83 -1.01
CA GLU A 200 -16.12 -23.55 -2.01
C GLU A 200 -16.20 -22.05 -2.36
N VAL A 201 -16.05 -21.17 -1.38
CA VAL A 201 -16.05 -19.71 -1.58
C VAL A 201 -14.82 -19.30 -2.38
N ARG A 202 -13.65 -19.84 -2.03
CA ARG A 202 -12.40 -19.57 -2.76
C ARG A 202 -12.46 -20.07 -4.20
N GLU A 203 -12.95 -21.28 -4.43
CA GLU A 203 -13.13 -21.84 -5.78
C GLU A 203 -14.09 -21.01 -6.62
N ASN A 204 -15.19 -20.54 -6.03
CA ASN A 204 -16.15 -19.69 -6.72
C ASN A 204 -15.50 -18.36 -7.15
N TRP A 205 -14.70 -17.74 -6.30
CA TRP A 205 -13.91 -16.56 -6.69
C TRP A 205 -12.96 -16.87 -7.83
N VAL A 206 -12.19 -17.95 -7.75
CA VAL A 206 -11.23 -18.34 -8.80
C VAL A 206 -11.92 -18.58 -10.15
N LYS A 207 -13.15 -19.15 -10.15
CA LYS A 207 -13.94 -19.34 -11.38
C LYS A 207 -14.28 -18.04 -12.10
N THR A 208 -14.41 -16.92 -11.36
CA THR A 208 -14.70 -15.60 -11.93
C THR A 208 -13.45 -14.90 -12.49
N ILE A 209 -12.25 -15.36 -12.13
CA ILE A 209 -10.99 -14.77 -12.58
C ILE A 209 -10.57 -15.41 -13.92
N PRO A 210 -10.42 -14.63 -15.01
CA PRO A 210 -9.99 -15.16 -16.31
C PRO A 210 -8.67 -15.93 -16.28
N LEU A 211 -7.67 -15.49 -15.47
CA LEU A 211 -6.41 -16.23 -15.30
C LEU A 211 -6.53 -17.48 -14.45
N ARG A 212 -7.75 -17.86 -14.00
CA ARG A 212 -8.05 -19.12 -13.29
C ARG A 212 -7.22 -19.38 -12.04
N ARG A 213 -6.72 -18.36 -11.40
CA ARG A 213 -6.06 -18.42 -10.10
C ARG A 213 -6.31 -17.15 -9.29
N GLY A 214 -6.23 -17.24 -7.97
CA GLY A 214 -6.06 -16.08 -7.13
C GLY A 214 -4.67 -15.47 -7.33
N GLY A 215 -4.55 -14.17 -7.17
CA GLY A 215 -3.25 -13.50 -7.10
C GLY A 215 -2.53 -13.83 -5.79
N THR A 216 -1.24 -13.63 -5.75
CA THR A 216 -0.43 -13.73 -4.55
C THR A 216 0.00 -12.34 -4.08
N PRO A 217 0.40 -12.15 -2.81
CA PRO A 217 1.01 -10.91 -2.37
C PRO A 217 2.23 -10.50 -3.21
N GLU A 218 2.97 -11.47 -3.76
CA GLU A 218 4.12 -11.22 -4.62
C GLU A 218 3.71 -10.70 -6.01
N ASP A 219 2.57 -11.15 -6.58
CA ASP A 219 2.04 -10.54 -7.82
C ASP A 219 1.84 -9.03 -7.64
N VAL A 220 1.34 -8.61 -6.47
CA VAL A 220 1.14 -7.19 -6.14
C VAL A 220 2.47 -6.48 -5.89
N ALA A 221 3.41 -7.14 -5.20
CA ALA A 221 4.74 -6.60 -4.91
C ALA A 221 5.53 -6.32 -6.20
N ASN A 222 5.42 -7.18 -7.22
CA ASN A 222 6.05 -6.97 -8.52
C ASN A 222 5.54 -5.70 -9.23
N VAL A 223 4.23 -5.43 -9.15
CA VAL A 223 3.65 -4.18 -9.65
C VAL A 223 4.14 -2.97 -8.84
N ALA A 224 4.29 -3.13 -7.52
CA ALA A 224 4.84 -2.07 -6.66
C ALA A 224 6.30 -1.76 -7.00
N VAL A 225 7.15 -2.75 -7.30
CA VAL A 225 8.52 -2.54 -7.78
C VAL A 225 8.52 -1.75 -9.08
N PHE A 226 7.70 -2.12 -10.08
CA PHE A 226 7.56 -1.35 -11.31
C PHE A 226 7.22 0.12 -11.03
N LEU A 227 6.22 0.39 -10.20
CA LEU A 227 5.80 1.75 -9.87
C LEU A 227 6.83 2.50 -9.00
N GLY A 228 7.61 1.82 -8.18
CA GLY A 228 8.69 2.39 -7.36
C GLY A 228 9.96 2.69 -8.15
N SER A 229 10.17 1.99 -9.25
CA SER A 229 11.38 2.08 -10.07
C SER A 229 11.30 3.14 -11.18
N ASP A 230 12.43 3.38 -11.84
CA ASP A 230 12.54 4.29 -12.97
C ASP A 230 11.87 3.74 -14.26
N LEU A 231 11.52 2.43 -14.28
CA LEU A 231 10.74 1.83 -15.37
C LEU A 231 9.37 2.50 -15.54
N SER A 232 8.85 3.12 -14.49
CA SER A 232 7.58 3.84 -14.49
C SER A 232 7.74 5.37 -14.49
N SER A 233 8.90 5.88 -14.93
CA SER A 233 9.23 7.32 -14.87
C SER A 233 8.21 8.25 -15.55
N TYR A 234 7.44 7.76 -16.52
CA TYR A 234 6.38 8.51 -17.19
C TYR A 234 4.96 8.02 -16.83
N VAL A 235 4.82 7.20 -15.78
CA VAL A 235 3.53 6.68 -15.31
C VAL A 235 3.13 7.42 -14.04
N SER A 236 2.11 8.28 -14.12
CA SER A 236 1.57 9.04 -12.99
C SER A 236 0.07 9.26 -13.15
N GLY A 237 -0.67 9.24 -12.04
CA GLY A 237 -2.12 9.37 -12.01
C GLY A 237 -2.88 8.11 -12.46
N GLN A 238 -2.20 6.96 -12.58
CA GLN A 238 -2.78 5.74 -13.12
C GLN A 238 -3.29 4.78 -12.02
N VAL A 239 -4.20 3.89 -12.42
CA VAL A 239 -4.65 2.75 -11.63
C VAL A 239 -4.21 1.49 -12.36
N ILE A 240 -3.28 0.75 -11.77
CA ILE A 240 -2.81 -0.51 -12.32
C ILE A 240 -3.57 -1.65 -11.67
N TYR A 241 -4.33 -2.38 -12.46
CA TYR A 241 -5.06 -3.55 -11.98
C TYR A 241 -4.11 -4.75 -11.84
N CYS A 242 -4.11 -5.37 -10.67
CA CYS A 242 -3.42 -6.63 -10.39
C CYS A 242 -4.48 -7.67 -9.98
N CYS A 243 -5.30 -8.11 -10.94
CA CYS A 243 -6.55 -8.81 -10.67
C CYS A 243 -6.81 -10.03 -11.57
N GLY A 244 -5.87 -10.43 -12.42
CA GLY A 244 -6.07 -11.55 -13.33
C GLY A 244 -7.20 -11.34 -14.35
N ALA A 245 -7.46 -10.08 -14.74
CA ALA A 245 -8.57 -9.63 -15.59
C ALA A 245 -9.96 -9.77 -14.95
N MET A 246 -10.04 -9.92 -13.61
CA MET A 246 -11.31 -10.00 -12.88
C MET A 246 -12.16 -8.74 -13.04
N ASN A 247 -11.52 -7.61 -13.25
CA ASN A 247 -12.16 -6.31 -13.38
C ASN A 247 -11.41 -5.45 -14.43
N CYS A 248 -11.83 -5.54 -15.67
CA CYS A 248 -11.28 -4.77 -16.79
C CYS A 248 -12.42 -4.27 -17.70
#